data_8a383963ca2f41e4096d696ac0a2b378
#
_entry.id   8a383963ca2f41e4096d696ac0a2b378
#
_cell.length_a   1.000
_cell.length_b   1.000
_cell.length_c   1.000
_cell.angle_alpha   90.00
_cell.angle_beta   90.00
_cell.angle_gamma   90.00
#
_symmetry.space_group_name_H-M   'P 1'
#
loop_
_entity.id
_entity.type
_entity.pdbx_description
1 polymer ?
#
loop_
_entity_poly.entity_id
_entity_poly.type
_entity_poly.pdbx_seq_one_letter_code
_entity_poly.pdbx_strand_id
1 'polypeptide(L)'
;MYFYGPWADEFDVNETRDKDFYGESGTTSVKMMHNEGHVGVFVDRETMLPTGVELKCKGSQYVVDYIMPHEGQSLDDFISAENIRQVFTMMGSDNAVYSIPKMKLTPGRIDLKEALADLGIAKVYDSESIRMFTRPVSLNAIYQKSAVEIDEKGAKAASVTGSGLVTAPLTMSVIIDRPFVMLIREVSTGTILFAGAVRNL
;
A
#
# COMPACT_ATOMS: atom_id res chain seq x y z
N MET A 1 0.18 1.11 15.71
CA MET A 1 -0.21 -0.16 15.07
C MET A 1 1.02 -0.71 14.36
N TYR A 2 1.26 -2.00 14.37
CA TYR A 2 2.39 -2.66 13.70
C TYR A 2 1.86 -3.87 12.92
N PHE A 3 2.30 -4.04 11.70
CA PHE A 3 2.01 -5.19 10.86
C PHE A 3 3.33 -5.80 10.39
N TYR A 4 3.43 -7.10 10.46
CA TYR A 4 4.52 -7.88 9.89
C TYR A 4 3.91 -8.98 9.02
N GLY A 5 4.01 -8.81 7.72
CA GLY A 5 3.48 -9.73 6.72
C GLY A 5 4.59 -10.15 5.76
N PRO A 6 5.11 -11.37 5.96
CA PRO A 6 6.09 -11.91 5.04
C PRO A 6 5.50 -12.10 3.64
N TRP A 7 6.30 -11.84 2.58
CA TRP A 7 5.87 -12.07 1.20
C TRP A 7 5.62 -13.55 0.92
N ALA A 8 4.62 -13.86 0.10
CA ALA A 8 4.43 -15.22 -0.42
C ALA A 8 5.57 -15.58 -1.38
N ASP A 9 5.94 -14.62 -2.23
CA ASP A 9 7.05 -14.70 -3.16
C ASP A 9 8.06 -13.60 -2.80
N GLU A 10 9.22 -14.01 -2.31
CA GLU A 10 10.26 -13.09 -1.81
C GLU A 10 10.98 -12.38 -2.95
N PHE A 11 11.52 -11.20 -2.64
CA PHE A 11 12.42 -10.50 -3.55
C PHE A 11 13.86 -10.98 -3.35
N ASP A 12 14.60 -11.15 -4.44
CA ASP A 12 16.03 -11.41 -4.37
C ASP A 12 16.76 -10.11 -4.03
N VAL A 13 17.47 -10.11 -2.90
CA VAL A 13 18.30 -8.98 -2.46
C VAL A 13 19.32 -8.58 -3.53
N ASN A 14 19.81 -9.56 -4.32
CA ASN A 14 20.75 -9.29 -5.40
C ASN A 14 20.12 -8.59 -6.61
N GLU A 15 18.78 -8.57 -6.71
CA GLU A 15 18.04 -7.86 -7.75
C GLU A 15 17.54 -6.49 -7.29
N THR A 16 17.74 -6.12 -6.01
CA THR A 16 17.46 -4.77 -5.52
C THR A 16 18.50 -3.79 -6.07
N ARG A 17 18.05 -2.73 -6.73
CA ARG A 17 18.90 -1.71 -7.38
C ARG A 17 18.50 -0.33 -6.92
N ASP A 18 19.46 0.60 -6.99
CA ASP A 18 19.17 2.04 -6.86
C ASP A 18 18.41 2.51 -8.11
N LYS A 19 17.26 3.12 -7.90
CA LYS A 19 16.43 3.75 -8.94
C LYS A 19 15.82 5.05 -8.44
N ASP A 20 15.46 5.90 -9.36
CA ASP A 20 14.80 7.17 -9.06
C ASP A 20 13.36 6.94 -8.66
N PHE A 21 12.95 7.66 -7.62
CA PHE A 21 11.56 7.84 -7.21
C PHE A 21 11.18 9.31 -7.43
N TYR A 22 10.16 9.53 -8.21
CA TYR A 22 9.69 10.87 -8.61
C TYR A 22 8.62 11.38 -7.65
N GLY A 23 9.05 11.79 -6.46
CA GLY A 23 8.15 12.29 -5.42
C GLY A 23 7.64 13.71 -5.68
N GLU A 24 6.64 14.13 -4.91
CA GLU A 24 6.09 15.49 -5.00
C GLU A 24 7.11 16.58 -4.64
N SER A 25 8.07 16.28 -3.77
CA SER A 25 9.15 17.20 -3.37
C SER A 25 10.38 17.15 -4.29
N GLY A 26 10.39 16.27 -5.28
CA GLY A 26 11.51 16.05 -6.19
C GLY A 26 11.93 14.59 -6.30
N THR A 27 12.99 14.35 -7.05
CA THR A 27 13.50 13.01 -7.33
C THR A 27 14.46 12.56 -6.23
N THR A 28 14.27 11.35 -5.72
CA THR A 28 15.13 10.72 -4.71
C THR A 28 15.57 9.34 -5.19
N SER A 29 16.82 8.98 -4.97
CA SER A 29 17.31 7.62 -5.25
C SER A 29 16.90 6.68 -4.13
N VAL A 30 16.19 5.61 -4.48
CA VAL A 30 15.68 4.61 -3.55
C VAL A 30 16.14 3.21 -3.92
N LYS A 31 16.19 2.31 -2.97
CA LYS A 31 16.37 0.87 -3.23
C LYS A 31 15.07 0.30 -3.79
N MET A 32 15.08 -0.05 -5.05
CA MET A 32 13.94 -0.64 -5.75
C MET A 32 14.12 -2.17 -5.80
N MET A 33 13.23 -2.89 -5.16
CA MET A 33 13.17 -4.36 -5.17
C MET A 33 12.48 -4.80 -6.45
N HIS A 34 12.98 -5.85 -7.09
CA HIS A 34 12.51 -6.34 -8.38
C HIS A 34 12.09 -7.80 -8.27
N ASN A 35 10.97 -8.14 -8.91
CA ASN A 35 10.51 -9.53 -9.02
C ASN A 35 9.62 -9.71 -10.25
N GLU A 36 9.35 -10.96 -10.60
CA GLU A 36 8.39 -11.36 -11.63
C GLU A 36 7.52 -12.51 -11.14
N GLY A 37 6.28 -12.57 -11.56
CA GLY A 37 5.39 -13.65 -11.15
C GLY A 37 3.93 -13.37 -11.47
N HIS A 38 3.10 -14.31 -11.05
CA HIS A 38 1.64 -14.22 -11.22
C HIS A 38 1.02 -13.48 -10.03
N VAL A 39 0.67 -12.22 -10.25
CA VAL A 39 0.22 -11.28 -9.21
C VAL A 39 -1.10 -10.60 -9.61
N GLY A 40 -1.75 -9.96 -8.66
CA GLY A 40 -2.83 -9.02 -8.98
C GLY A 40 -2.25 -7.78 -9.64
N VAL A 41 -2.83 -7.33 -10.74
CA VAL A 41 -2.44 -6.12 -11.45
C VAL A 41 -3.63 -5.17 -11.49
N PHE A 42 -3.43 -3.96 -11.02
CA PHE A 42 -4.39 -2.88 -11.16
C PHE A 42 -4.17 -2.18 -12.50
N VAL A 43 -5.25 -1.98 -13.23
CA VAL A 43 -5.23 -1.37 -14.57
C VAL A 43 -6.08 -0.11 -14.54
N ASP A 44 -5.56 0.97 -15.09
CA ASP A 44 -6.35 2.19 -15.29
C ASP A 44 -7.42 1.98 -16.35
N ARG A 45 -8.64 2.44 -16.04
CA ARG A 45 -9.81 2.18 -16.89
C ARG A 45 -9.78 2.92 -18.22
N GLU A 46 -9.17 4.08 -18.28
CA GLU A 46 -9.16 4.94 -19.46
C GLU A 46 -8.00 4.60 -20.38
N THR A 47 -6.81 4.42 -19.79
CA THR A 47 -5.58 4.16 -20.55
C THR A 47 -5.32 2.68 -20.80
N MET A 48 -5.96 1.78 -20.03
CA MET A 48 -5.70 0.34 -20.00
C MET A 48 -4.24 -0.01 -19.64
N LEU A 49 -3.54 0.93 -19.00
CA LEU A 49 -2.17 0.73 -18.54
C LEU A 49 -2.14 0.22 -17.10
N PRO A 50 -1.15 -0.60 -16.73
CA PRO A 50 -1.00 -1.06 -15.36
C PRO A 50 -0.59 0.11 -14.45
N THR A 51 -1.34 0.29 -13.38
CA THR A 51 -1.13 1.36 -12.39
C THR A 51 -0.76 0.84 -11.01
N GLY A 52 -0.73 -0.46 -10.81
CA GLY A 52 -0.37 -0.99 -9.52
C GLY A 52 -0.31 -2.51 -9.46
N VAL A 53 0.07 -3.01 -8.30
CA VAL A 53 0.25 -4.44 -8.06
C VAL A 53 -0.26 -4.83 -6.67
N GLU A 54 -0.93 -5.99 -6.61
CA GLU A 54 -1.31 -6.67 -5.37
C GLU A 54 -0.33 -7.80 -5.08
N LEU A 55 0.35 -7.72 -3.96
CA LEU A 55 1.32 -8.71 -3.52
C LEU A 55 0.80 -9.50 -2.32
N LYS A 56 0.82 -10.81 -2.41
CA LYS A 56 0.36 -11.70 -1.34
C LYS A 56 1.39 -11.82 -0.22
N CYS A 57 0.91 -11.78 1.01
CA CYS A 57 1.69 -12.22 2.16
C CYS A 57 1.64 -13.74 2.27
N LYS A 58 2.61 -14.32 2.98
CA LYS A 58 2.69 -15.76 3.25
C LYS A 58 1.39 -16.24 3.93
N GLY A 59 0.86 -17.35 3.42
CA GLY A 59 -0.44 -17.86 3.86
C GLY A 59 -1.62 -17.24 3.14
N SER A 60 -1.40 -16.25 2.27
CA SER A 60 -2.41 -15.63 1.40
C SER A 60 -3.65 -15.07 2.10
N GLN A 61 -3.59 -14.88 3.42
CA GLN A 61 -4.66 -14.24 4.18
C GLN A 61 -4.65 -12.72 4.02
N TYR A 62 -3.46 -12.14 3.86
CA TYR A 62 -3.25 -10.70 3.70
C TYR A 62 -2.56 -10.40 2.39
N VAL A 63 -2.84 -9.22 1.87
CA VAL A 63 -2.22 -8.66 0.67
C VAL A 63 -1.77 -7.23 0.93
N VAL A 64 -0.77 -6.81 0.17
CA VAL A 64 -0.34 -5.42 0.11
C VAL A 64 -0.57 -4.91 -1.30
N ASP A 65 -1.41 -3.90 -1.42
CA ASP A 65 -1.73 -3.23 -2.67
C ASP A 65 -0.86 -1.98 -2.82
N TYR A 66 -0.25 -1.80 -3.96
CA TYR A 66 0.45 -0.60 -4.38
C TYR A 66 -0.28 -0.03 -5.59
N ILE A 67 -0.84 1.17 -5.47
CA ILE A 67 -1.71 1.74 -6.49
C ILE A 67 -1.28 3.18 -6.76
N MET A 68 -0.82 3.44 -7.97
CA MET A 68 -0.47 4.78 -8.46
C MET A 68 -1.68 5.41 -9.15
N PRO A 69 -1.87 6.73 -9.05
CA PRO A 69 -2.75 7.46 -9.95
C PRO A 69 -2.30 7.25 -11.41
N HIS A 70 -3.19 7.45 -12.36
CA HIS A 70 -2.78 7.50 -13.78
C HIS A 70 -1.83 8.70 -14.02
N GLU A 71 -1.13 8.68 -15.12
CA GLU A 71 -0.20 9.75 -15.46
C GLU A 71 -0.93 11.10 -15.61
N GLY A 72 -0.43 12.13 -14.93
CA GLY A 72 -1.03 13.47 -14.90
C GLY A 72 -2.10 13.68 -13.82
N GLN A 73 -2.55 12.65 -13.11
CA GLN A 73 -3.46 12.77 -11.96
C GLN A 73 -2.66 12.94 -10.66
N SER A 74 -3.04 13.91 -9.85
CA SER A 74 -2.44 14.06 -8.51
C SER A 74 -2.89 12.95 -7.57
N LEU A 75 -2.05 12.64 -6.56
CA LEU A 75 -2.44 11.66 -5.54
C LEU A 75 -3.65 12.15 -4.71
N ASP A 76 -3.79 13.46 -4.49
CA ASP A 76 -4.92 14.04 -3.75
C ASP A 76 -6.24 13.88 -4.50
N ASP A 77 -6.26 14.09 -5.81
CA ASP A 77 -7.45 13.88 -6.64
C ASP A 77 -7.80 12.39 -6.75
N PHE A 78 -6.79 11.52 -6.66
CA PHE A 78 -6.98 10.07 -6.72
C PHE A 78 -7.53 9.51 -5.40
N ILE A 79 -7.10 10.01 -4.24
CA ILE A 79 -7.49 9.48 -2.93
C ILE A 79 -8.94 9.82 -2.62
N SER A 80 -9.84 8.98 -3.09
CA SER A 80 -11.23 8.97 -2.65
C SER A 80 -11.70 7.53 -2.48
N ALA A 81 -12.69 7.33 -1.62
CA ALA A 81 -13.26 5.99 -1.43
C ALA A 81 -13.83 5.43 -2.73
N GLU A 82 -14.37 6.29 -3.58
CA GLU A 82 -14.94 5.89 -4.86
C GLU A 82 -13.86 5.48 -5.85
N ASN A 83 -12.81 6.29 -6.04
CA ASN A 83 -11.70 5.95 -6.93
C ASN A 83 -11.02 4.66 -6.51
N ILE A 84 -10.75 4.48 -5.22
CA ILE A 84 -10.16 3.25 -4.69
C ILE A 84 -11.06 2.04 -4.98
N ARG A 85 -12.39 2.14 -4.80
CA ARG A 85 -13.31 1.06 -5.17
C ARG A 85 -13.28 0.75 -6.66
N GLN A 86 -13.27 1.77 -7.50
CA GLN A 86 -13.21 1.59 -8.97
C GLN A 86 -11.94 0.85 -9.40
N VAL A 87 -10.81 1.18 -8.82
CA VAL A 87 -9.54 0.50 -9.09
C VAL A 87 -9.64 -1.00 -8.79
N PHE A 88 -10.26 -1.39 -7.69
CA PHE A 88 -10.48 -2.81 -7.36
C PHE A 88 -11.38 -3.53 -8.35
N THR A 89 -12.31 -2.83 -9.02
CA THR A 89 -13.15 -3.46 -10.07
C THR A 89 -12.37 -3.79 -11.35
N MET A 90 -11.23 -3.14 -11.56
CA MET A 90 -10.35 -3.33 -12.72
C MET A 90 -9.09 -4.17 -12.39
N MET A 91 -9.05 -4.75 -11.20
CA MET A 91 -7.97 -5.65 -10.83
C MET A 91 -8.11 -6.98 -11.57
N GLY A 92 -7.06 -7.36 -12.26
CA GLY A 92 -6.88 -8.67 -12.89
C GLY A 92 -5.78 -9.47 -12.19
N SER A 93 -5.58 -10.70 -12.61
CA SER A 93 -4.44 -11.51 -12.18
C SER A 93 -3.68 -11.93 -13.44
N ASP A 94 -2.40 -11.57 -13.52
CA ASP A 94 -1.56 -11.82 -14.71
C ASP A 94 -0.09 -12.01 -14.31
N ASN A 95 0.71 -12.47 -15.27
CA ASN A 95 2.15 -12.48 -15.13
C ASN A 95 2.68 -11.05 -15.34
N ALA A 96 3.33 -10.53 -14.33
CA ALA A 96 3.91 -9.21 -14.38
C ALA A 96 5.35 -9.20 -13.88
N VAL A 97 6.13 -8.31 -14.48
CA VAL A 97 7.41 -7.85 -13.93
C VAL A 97 7.11 -6.62 -13.10
N TYR A 98 7.48 -6.63 -11.83
CA TYR A 98 7.16 -5.51 -10.95
C TYR A 98 8.34 -5.06 -10.09
N SER A 99 8.35 -3.78 -9.80
CA SER A 99 9.36 -3.17 -8.93
C SER A 99 8.68 -2.28 -7.89
N ILE A 100 9.01 -2.48 -6.63
CA ILE A 100 8.49 -1.70 -5.51
C ILE A 100 9.63 -1.12 -4.67
N PRO A 101 9.47 0.07 -4.11
CA PRO A 101 10.52 0.67 -3.29
C PRO A 101 10.63 -0.05 -1.94
N LYS A 102 11.86 -0.35 -1.52
CA LYS A 102 12.17 -0.66 -0.14
C LYS A 102 11.99 0.58 0.69
N MET A 103 11.20 0.50 1.76
CA MET A 103 10.87 1.67 2.56
C MET A 103 10.65 1.37 4.02
N LYS A 104 10.91 2.36 4.85
CA LYS A 104 10.59 2.36 6.26
C LYS A 104 9.86 3.65 6.61
N LEU A 105 8.55 3.55 6.76
CA LEU A 105 7.68 4.66 7.06
C LEU A 105 7.36 4.67 8.56
N THR A 106 7.75 5.76 9.22
CA THR A 106 7.43 6.02 10.62
C THR A 106 6.78 7.39 10.72
N PRO A 107 5.54 7.55 10.22
CA PRO A 107 4.85 8.81 10.33
C PRO A 107 4.76 9.24 11.79
N GLY A 108 4.77 10.55 12.02
CA GLY A 108 4.60 11.14 13.33
C GLY A 108 3.29 10.72 13.98
N ARG A 109 3.03 11.25 15.18
CA ARG A 109 1.75 11.09 15.85
C ARG A 109 0.69 11.89 15.10
N ILE A 110 -0.39 11.22 14.68
CA ILE A 110 -1.55 11.83 14.03
C ILE A 110 -2.62 12.06 15.09
N ASP A 111 -3.12 13.29 15.20
CA ASP A 111 -4.32 13.59 15.98
C ASP A 111 -5.55 13.27 15.13
N LEU A 112 -6.41 12.41 15.63
CA LEU A 112 -7.61 11.97 14.90
C LEU A 112 -8.85 12.81 15.20
N LYS A 113 -8.73 13.87 16.00
CA LYS A 113 -9.88 14.66 16.48
C LYS A 113 -10.71 15.23 15.33
N GLU A 114 -10.07 15.93 14.39
CA GLU A 114 -10.76 16.53 13.25
C GLU A 114 -11.34 15.46 12.32
N ALA A 115 -10.54 14.47 11.96
CA ALA A 115 -10.99 13.39 11.08
C ALA A 115 -12.17 12.59 11.66
N LEU A 116 -12.21 12.37 12.98
CA LEU A 116 -13.34 11.73 13.63
C LEU A 116 -14.57 12.64 13.71
N ALA A 117 -14.37 13.95 13.86
CA ALA A 117 -15.47 14.92 13.82
C ALA A 117 -16.14 14.95 12.45
N ASP A 118 -15.35 14.94 11.38
CA ASP A 118 -15.84 14.90 9.98
C ASP A 118 -16.62 13.62 9.68
N LEU A 119 -16.24 12.51 10.33
CA LEU A 119 -16.98 11.24 10.28
C LEU A 119 -18.21 11.19 11.20
N GLY A 120 -18.58 12.33 11.85
CA GLY A 120 -19.73 12.43 12.74
C GLY A 120 -19.49 11.92 14.17
N ILE A 121 -18.25 11.64 14.56
CA ILE A 121 -17.87 11.13 15.89
C ILE A 121 -17.35 12.28 16.78
N ALA A 122 -17.98 13.44 16.72
CA ALA A 122 -17.59 14.61 17.53
C ALA A 122 -17.99 14.49 19.01
N LYS A 123 -19.10 13.82 19.31
CA LYS A 123 -19.66 13.74 20.68
C LYS A 123 -18.77 13.08 21.72
N VAL A 124 -17.79 12.27 21.32
CA VAL A 124 -16.84 11.64 22.25
C VAL A 124 -15.94 12.66 22.98
N TYR A 125 -15.85 13.88 22.44
CA TYR A 125 -15.08 14.97 23.00
C TYR A 125 -15.91 15.87 23.95
N ASP A 126 -17.22 15.66 24.01
CA ASP A 126 -18.11 16.41 24.90
C ASP A 126 -18.07 15.83 26.33
N SER A 127 -18.13 16.72 27.31
CA SER A 127 -17.90 16.39 28.73
C SER A 127 -18.89 15.40 29.39
N GLU A 128 -19.96 15.02 28.70
CA GLU A 128 -20.99 14.10 29.22
C GLU A 128 -21.20 12.81 28.42
N SER A 129 -20.38 12.61 27.40
CA SER A 129 -20.63 11.51 26.43
C SER A 129 -20.06 10.16 26.88
N ILE A 130 -19.08 10.13 27.77
CA ILE A 130 -18.44 8.89 28.23
C ILE A 130 -19.07 8.45 29.56
N ARG A 131 -20.07 7.55 29.48
CA ARG A 131 -20.83 7.04 30.64
C ARG A 131 -20.17 5.87 31.37
N MET A 132 -18.96 5.48 30.98
CA MET A 132 -18.24 4.37 31.63
C MET A 132 -17.68 4.74 33.02
N PHE A 133 -17.66 6.01 33.36
CA PHE A 133 -17.12 6.50 34.62
C PHE A 133 -18.19 7.11 35.52
N THR A 134 -18.00 7.04 36.81
CA THR A 134 -18.91 7.63 37.83
C THR A 134 -18.90 9.17 37.87
N ARG A 135 -17.99 9.80 37.13
CA ARG A 135 -17.90 11.24 36.95
C ARG A 135 -17.96 11.59 35.45
N PRO A 136 -18.48 12.75 35.05
CA PRO A 136 -18.41 13.25 33.71
C PRO A 136 -16.96 13.30 33.24
N VAL A 137 -16.65 12.64 32.12
CA VAL A 137 -15.32 12.60 31.51
C VAL A 137 -15.46 12.88 30.04
N SER A 138 -14.56 13.71 29.50
CA SER A 138 -14.42 13.96 28.08
C SER A 138 -13.08 13.44 27.56
N LEU A 139 -13.05 13.07 26.30
CA LEU A 139 -11.82 12.69 25.63
C LEU A 139 -11.11 13.97 25.12
N ASN A 140 -9.89 14.21 25.52
CA ASN A 140 -9.15 15.39 25.05
C ASN A 140 -8.56 15.21 23.67
N ALA A 141 -8.06 14.01 23.36
CA ALA A 141 -7.42 13.68 22.09
C ALA A 141 -7.39 12.17 21.87
N ILE A 142 -7.41 11.78 20.60
CA ILE A 142 -7.13 10.41 20.16
C ILE A 142 -5.95 10.48 19.20
N TYR A 143 -4.89 9.75 19.53
CA TYR A 143 -3.68 9.73 18.72
C TYR A 143 -3.45 8.37 18.11
N GLN A 144 -3.06 8.37 16.84
CA GLN A 144 -2.58 7.19 16.16
C GLN A 144 -1.10 7.32 15.84
N LYS A 145 -0.36 6.24 16.02
CA LYS A 145 1.01 6.08 15.54
C LYS A 145 1.11 4.73 14.84
N SER A 146 1.60 4.75 13.62
CA SER A 146 1.80 3.56 12.80
C SER A 146 3.26 3.48 12.37
N ALA A 147 3.72 2.28 12.06
CA ALA A 147 5.01 2.05 11.42
C ALA A 147 4.84 0.94 10.41
N VAL A 148 5.42 1.12 9.24
CA VAL A 148 5.44 0.13 8.15
C VAL A 148 6.87 0.01 7.68
N GLU A 149 7.35 -1.22 7.60
CA GLU A 149 8.64 -1.55 7.04
C GLU A 149 8.45 -2.56 5.93
N ILE A 150 8.95 -2.23 4.75
CA ILE A 150 8.86 -3.04 3.53
C ILE A 150 10.28 -3.33 3.09
N ASP A 151 10.64 -4.59 3.06
CA ASP A 151 11.94 -5.08 2.61
C ASP A 151 11.78 -6.36 1.78
N GLU A 152 12.89 -6.87 1.29
CA GLU A 152 12.92 -8.07 0.45
C GLU A 152 12.45 -9.33 1.19
N LYS A 153 12.62 -9.31 2.51
CA LYS A 153 12.41 -10.52 3.31
C LYS A 153 10.96 -10.72 3.62
N GLY A 154 10.09 -9.77 3.50
CA GLY A 154 8.73 -10.07 3.81
C GLY A 154 8.53 -11.50 4.36
N ALA A 155 9.42 -12.48 4.13
CA ALA A 155 9.80 -13.71 4.87
C ALA A 155 10.83 -14.54 4.10
N LYS A 156 11.65 -15.25 4.82
CA LYS A 156 12.60 -16.21 4.27
C LYS A 156 11.92 -17.46 3.72
N ALA A 157 12.02 -17.72 2.45
CA ALA A 157 12.08 -19.06 1.87
C ALA A 157 12.82 -18.98 0.54
N ALA A 158 13.71 -19.91 0.28
CA ALA A 158 14.47 -19.95 -0.95
C ALA A 158 13.56 -20.41 -2.09
N SER A 159 13.28 -19.56 -3.06
CA SER A 159 12.68 -19.96 -4.32
C SER A 159 13.77 -20.34 -5.31
N VAL A 160 13.67 -21.53 -5.85
CA VAL A 160 14.50 -21.99 -6.96
C VAL A 160 13.85 -21.48 -8.24
N THR A 161 14.39 -20.44 -8.83
CA THR A 161 13.99 -19.96 -10.15
C THR A 161 14.48 -20.92 -11.21
N GLY A 162 13.58 -21.70 -11.77
CA GLY A 162 13.81 -22.44 -13.01
C GLY A 162 13.62 -21.51 -14.20
N SER A 163 14.70 -21.08 -14.86
CA SER A 163 14.62 -20.36 -16.13
C SER A 163 14.19 -21.30 -17.25
N GLY A 164 12.91 -21.31 -17.56
CA GLY A 164 12.39 -21.90 -18.79
C GLY A 164 12.34 -20.83 -19.87
N LEU A 165 12.95 -21.09 -21.03
CA LEU A 165 12.75 -20.30 -22.23
C LEU A 165 11.29 -20.45 -22.69
N VAL A 166 10.46 -19.49 -22.38
CA VAL A 166 9.10 -19.36 -22.92
C VAL A 166 9.11 -18.20 -23.90
N THR A 167 8.57 -18.42 -25.09
CA THR A 167 8.24 -17.34 -26.02
C THR A 167 7.35 -16.34 -25.29
N ALA A 168 7.86 -15.12 -25.07
CA ALA A 168 7.30 -14.13 -24.18
C ALA A 168 5.86 -13.77 -24.58
N PRO A 169 4.84 -14.10 -23.76
CA PRO A 169 3.61 -13.32 -23.77
C PRO A 169 3.97 -11.87 -23.38
N LEU A 170 3.20 -10.91 -23.81
CA LEU A 170 3.32 -9.52 -23.39
C LEU A 170 3.22 -9.48 -21.84
N THR A 171 4.37 -9.49 -21.18
CA THR A 171 4.42 -9.45 -19.71
C THR A 171 4.17 -8.01 -19.28
N MET A 172 3.17 -7.78 -18.44
CA MET A 172 2.89 -6.46 -17.89
C MET A 172 4.07 -5.99 -17.04
N SER A 173 4.39 -4.71 -17.11
CA SER A 173 5.44 -4.10 -16.28
C SER A 173 4.83 -3.05 -15.36
N VAL A 174 5.08 -3.18 -14.06
CA VAL A 174 4.61 -2.26 -13.02
C VAL A 174 5.79 -1.76 -12.22
N ILE A 175 6.09 -0.47 -12.28
CA ILE A 175 7.17 0.15 -11.52
C ILE A 175 6.54 1.20 -10.60
N ILE A 176 6.65 1.01 -9.29
CA ILE A 176 6.14 1.95 -8.29
C ILE A 176 7.23 2.99 -8.01
N ASP A 177 7.36 3.97 -8.91
CA ASP A 177 8.41 4.97 -8.91
C ASP A 177 7.92 6.41 -8.69
N ARG A 178 6.65 6.60 -8.39
CA ARG A 178 6.01 7.90 -8.15
C ARG A 178 4.98 7.79 -7.03
N PRO A 179 4.38 8.90 -6.55
CA PRO A 179 3.40 8.88 -5.46
C PRO A 179 2.31 7.81 -5.63
N PHE A 180 2.04 7.07 -4.57
CA PHE A 180 1.13 5.93 -4.59
C PHE A 180 0.33 5.78 -3.30
N VAL A 181 -0.78 5.09 -3.38
CA VAL A 181 -1.53 4.57 -2.23
C VAL A 181 -1.04 3.16 -1.91
N MET A 182 -0.76 2.91 -0.64
CA MET A 182 -0.48 1.58 -0.13
C MET A 182 -1.61 1.15 0.78
N LEU A 183 -2.16 -0.04 0.54
CA LEU A 183 -3.15 -0.66 1.41
C LEU A 183 -2.63 -2.01 1.89
N ILE A 184 -2.90 -2.34 3.15
CA ILE A 184 -2.76 -3.71 3.66
C ILE A 184 -4.15 -4.17 4.04
N ARG A 185 -4.62 -5.24 3.43
CA ARG A 185 -5.98 -5.73 3.64
C ARG A 185 -6.04 -7.24 3.81
N GLU A 186 -7.09 -7.67 4.48
CA GLU A 186 -7.45 -9.09 4.56
C GLU A 186 -8.23 -9.50 3.31
N VAL A 187 -7.83 -10.61 2.69
CA VAL A 187 -8.39 -11.05 1.39
C VAL A 187 -9.85 -11.46 1.51
N SER A 188 -10.20 -12.18 2.58
CA SER A 188 -11.55 -12.80 2.70
C SER A 188 -12.67 -11.78 2.90
N THR A 189 -12.40 -10.71 3.61
CA THR A 189 -13.38 -9.67 3.96
C THR A 189 -13.19 -8.37 3.21
N GLY A 190 -12.02 -8.18 2.58
CA GLY A 190 -11.61 -6.89 2.02
C GLY A 190 -11.30 -5.81 3.06
N THR A 191 -11.25 -6.19 4.35
CA THR A 191 -10.99 -5.23 5.43
C THR A 191 -9.62 -4.60 5.31
N ILE A 192 -9.57 -3.28 5.23
CA ILE A 192 -8.33 -2.52 5.20
C ILE A 192 -7.79 -2.39 6.63
N LEU A 193 -6.60 -2.91 6.86
CA LEU A 193 -5.88 -2.85 8.14
C LEU A 193 -4.97 -1.62 8.21
N PHE A 194 -4.33 -1.27 7.11
CA PHE A 194 -3.50 -0.09 6.94
C PHE A 194 -3.81 0.58 5.62
N ALA A 195 -3.81 1.90 5.65
CA ALA A 195 -3.85 2.74 4.45
C ALA A 195 -2.83 3.85 4.60
N GLY A 196 -2.11 4.13 3.54
CA GLY A 196 -1.11 5.19 3.51
C GLY A 196 -0.97 5.79 2.11
N ALA A 197 -0.81 7.11 2.08
CA ALA A 197 -0.44 7.85 0.89
C ALA A 197 1.06 8.16 0.97
N VAL A 198 1.84 7.57 0.08
CA VAL A 198 3.29 7.77 0.00
C VAL A 198 3.56 8.79 -1.09
N ARG A 199 3.98 9.99 -0.69
CA ARG A 199 4.22 11.13 -1.60
C ARG A 199 5.69 11.30 -1.92
N ASN A 200 6.54 10.98 -0.97
CA ASN A 200 8.00 11.10 -1.04
C ASN A 200 8.65 9.93 -0.31
N LEU A 201 9.84 9.55 -0.74
CA LEU A 201 10.69 8.53 -0.12
C LEU A 201 12.10 9.06 0.10
#